data_6601e7a2e061e88892a5fbdb34ead020
#
_entry.id   6601e7a2e061e88892a5fbdb34ead020
#
_cell.length_a   1.000
_cell.length_b   1.000
_cell.length_c   1.000
_cell.angle_alpha   90.00
_cell.angle_beta   90.00
_cell.angle_gamma   90.00
#
_symmetry.space_group_name_H-M   'P 1'
#
loop_
_entity.id
_entity.type
_entity.pdbx_description
1 polymer ?
#
loop_
_entity_poly.entity_id
_entity_poly.type
_entity_poly.pdbx_seq_one_letter_code
_entity_poly.pdbx_strand_id
1 'polypeptide(L)'
;MADPKGFMTTPRETPKRRPVDVRIKDWREVYEPQSFEHLQKQAGRCMDCGIPFCHNGCPLGNLIPEWNDLMYRGDKEEAIDRLHATNNFPEFTGRLCPAPCETACVVGINRDAVTIKQIELRTIEEAFGAGNVKPLAPDRLTGKTVAVIGSGPAGLAAAQQLTRAGHTVAVYERADKIGGLLRYGIPEFKMEKHILDRRLEQMEKEGTRFRPGVDVGNELTGSDLRKKYDAVVLAVGSTQWRDLSIKGRELKGIYQAMEFLPWGNKQALGEVEAPPINVAGKHVVILGGGDTGADCLGTSIRQGAASVTQLEIMPRPTDERPSGQPWPTYPMIYRVSSAHEEKDNRMFSVSTEEFLGDGQGNLRAIKIVETQFANGKFEAVPGSEKEIPCDFVFMAMGFTGPEKSSLIAQLEVELDERGNIKRDKEFQTTEEGIFVAGDAGRGQSLIVWAIAEGRSAAASVDRYLTGRTQLPSPIAPTDRPLMV
;
A
#
# COMPACT_ATOMS: atom_id res chain seq x y z
N MET A 1 2.56 -31.28 6.81
CA MET A 1 3.90 -30.69 7.10
C MET A 1 4.75 -30.85 5.84
N ALA A 2 5.28 -29.74 5.33
CA ALA A 2 6.14 -29.74 4.16
C ALA A 2 7.39 -30.61 4.39
N ASP A 3 8.61 -30.11 4.30
CA ASP A 3 9.81 -30.89 4.66
C ASP A 3 10.14 -30.69 6.16
N PRO A 4 10.11 -31.74 7.00
CA PRO A 4 10.41 -31.61 8.44
C PRO A 4 11.79 -31.02 8.76
N LYS A 5 12.74 -31.06 7.81
CA LYS A 5 14.08 -30.53 7.94
C LYS A 5 14.39 -29.39 6.97
N GLY A 6 13.44 -28.99 6.15
CA GLY A 6 13.64 -28.01 5.09
C GLY A 6 14.21 -26.68 5.58
N PHE A 7 13.74 -26.16 6.72
CA PHE A 7 14.29 -24.95 7.34
C PHE A 7 15.73 -25.08 7.81
N MET A 8 16.23 -26.32 7.98
CA MET A 8 17.61 -26.63 8.39
C MET A 8 18.56 -26.85 7.20
N THR A 9 18.05 -27.46 6.14
CA THR A 9 18.83 -27.96 5.01
C THR A 9 18.78 -27.07 3.78
N THR A 10 17.72 -26.26 3.64
CA THR A 10 17.51 -25.37 2.50
C THR A 10 17.77 -23.93 2.91
N PRO A 11 18.70 -23.19 2.29
CA PRO A 11 18.91 -21.78 2.56
C PRO A 11 17.71 -20.94 2.10
N ARG A 12 17.53 -19.77 2.71
CA ARG A 12 16.57 -18.78 2.21
C ARG A 12 17.09 -18.16 0.93
N GLU A 13 16.29 -18.21 -0.12
CA GLU A 13 16.58 -17.57 -1.39
C GLU A 13 15.40 -16.70 -1.84
N THR A 14 15.67 -15.45 -2.14
CA THR A 14 14.68 -14.49 -2.67
C THR A 14 14.85 -14.33 -4.19
N PRO A 15 13.83 -13.87 -4.92
CA PRO A 15 13.96 -13.58 -6.33
C PRO A 15 15.12 -12.62 -6.59
N LYS A 16 15.88 -12.88 -7.65
CA LYS A 16 16.90 -11.95 -8.12
C LYS A 16 16.22 -10.69 -8.65
N ARG A 17 16.91 -9.58 -8.50
CA ARG A 17 16.53 -8.34 -9.18
C ARG A 17 17.22 -8.26 -10.52
N ARG A 18 16.54 -7.75 -11.53
CA ARG A 18 17.12 -7.46 -12.83
C ARG A 18 18.33 -6.52 -12.65
N PRO A 19 19.40 -6.64 -13.44
CA PRO A 19 20.58 -5.77 -13.35
C PRO A 19 20.19 -4.28 -13.38
N VAL A 20 20.85 -3.47 -12.56
CA VAL A 20 20.51 -2.04 -12.41
C VAL A 20 20.60 -1.29 -13.75
N ASP A 21 21.67 -1.50 -14.51
CA ASP A 21 21.92 -0.87 -15.82
C ASP A 21 20.88 -1.23 -16.90
N VAL A 22 20.11 -2.30 -16.69
CA VAL A 22 18.99 -2.71 -17.56
C VAL A 22 17.69 -2.13 -17.06
N ARG A 23 17.34 -2.36 -15.77
CA ARG A 23 16.02 -2.07 -15.23
C ARG A 23 15.70 -0.58 -15.10
N ILE A 24 16.72 0.29 -14.98
CA ILE A 24 16.52 1.75 -14.97
C ILE A 24 16.13 2.33 -16.32
N LYS A 25 16.24 1.55 -17.41
CA LYS A 25 15.91 1.98 -18.78
C LYS A 25 14.48 1.67 -19.18
N ASP A 26 13.74 0.98 -18.33
CA ASP A 26 12.34 0.64 -18.55
C ASP A 26 11.50 0.77 -17.26
N TRP A 27 10.19 0.54 -17.38
CA TRP A 27 9.24 0.63 -16.28
C TRP A 27 8.75 -0.74 -15.80
N ARG A 28 9.33 -1.85 -16.28
CA ARG A 28 8.92 -3.22 -15.93
C ARG A 28 9.30 -3.58 -14.51
N GLU A 29 8.56 -4.53 -13.92
CA GLU A 29 8.85 -5.03 -12.56
C GLU A 29 10.32 -5.42 -12.40
N VAL A 30 10.87 -5.11 -11.22
CA VAL A 30 12.32 -5.23 -10.96
C VAL A 30 12.78 -6.65 -10.68
N TYR A 31 11.86 -7.56 -10.32
CA TYR A 31 12.22 -8.94 -9.95
C TYR A 31 12.15 -9.89 -11.14
N GLU A 32 13.09 -10.85 -11.17
CA GLU A 32 13.06 -11.96 -12.11
C GLU A 32 12.10 -13.05 -11.62
N PRO A 33 11.34 -13.69 -12.52
CA PRO A 33 10.49 -14.82 -12.15
C PRO A 33 11.32 -16.00 -11.64
N GLN A 34 10.89 -16.64 -10.57
CA GLN A 34 11.50 -17.89 -10.08
C GLN A 34 10.78 -19.11 -10.66
N SER A 35 11.50 -20.24 -10.81
CA SER A 35 10.89 -21.50 -11.21
C SER A 35 9.97 -22.06 -10.11
N PHE A 36 9.00 -22.88 -10.51
CA PHE A 36 8.11 -23.53 -9.56
C PHE A 36 8.87 -24.48 -8.61
N GLU A 37 9.86 -25.22 -9.11
CA GLU A 37 10.72 -26.09 -8.29
C GLU A 37 11.48 -25.32 -7.21
N HIS A 38 11.98 -24.13 -7.54
CA HIS A 38 12.62 -23.27 -6.56
C HIS A 38 11.63 -22.84 -5.48
N LEU A 39 10.42 -22.47 -5.88
CA LEU A 39 9.35 -22.11 -4.96
C LEU A 39 8.98 -23.26 -4.02
N GLN A 40 8.85 -24.49 -4.53
CA GLN A 40 8.59 -25.69 -3.73
C GLN A 40 9.65 -25.88 -2.64
N LYS A 41 10.94 -25.73 -3.00
CA LYS A 41 12.04 -25.79 -2.02
C LYS A 41 11.91 -24.73 -0.93
N GLN A 42 11.55 -23.50 -1.31
CA GLN A 42 11.35 -22.41 -0.34
C GLN A 42 10.12 -22.62 0.54
N ALA A 43 9.02 -23.13 -0.01
CA ALA A 43 7.82 -23.51 0.73
C ALA A 43 8.11 -24.63 1.74
N GLY A 44 8.96 -25.59 1.37
CA GLY A 44 9.44 -26.68 2.24
C GLY A 44 10.18 -26.20 3.50
N ARG A 45 10.61 -24.94 3.55
CA ARG A 45 11.22 -24.35 4.76
C ARG A 45 10.22 -24.05 5.89
N CYS A 46 8.92 -24.16 5.64
CA CYS A 46 7.90 -23.95 6.66
C CYS A 46 7.90 -25.08 7.67
N MET A 47 8.03 -24.75 8.97
CA MET A 47 8.03 -25.74 10.08
C MET A 47 6.63 -26.25 10.43
N ASP A 48 5.57 -25.67 9.88
CA ASP A 48 4.19 -25.96 10.25
C ASP A 48 3.97 -25.87 11.77
N CYS A 49 4.24 -24.67 12.31
CA CYS A 49 4.20 -24.42 13.75
C CYS A 49 2.81 -24.64 14.32
N GLY A 50 2.68 -25.36 15.44
CA GLY A 50 1.41 -25.52 16.15
C GLY A 50 0.83 -24.21 16.68
N ILE A 51 1.67 -23.19 16.88
CA ILE A 51 1.29 -21.79 17.14
C ILE A 51 1.96 -20.93 16.08
N PRO A 52 1.30 -20.65 14.95
CA PRO A 52 1.89 -19.95 13.82
C PRO A 52 1.88 -18.44 14.02
N PHE A 53 2.91 -17.89 14.63
CA PHE A 53 3.05 -16.43 14.84
C PHE A 53 2.97 -15.61 13.54
N CYS A 54 3.27 -16.21 12.39
CA CYS A 54 3.06 -15.58 11.09
C CYS A 54 1.60 -15.19 10.83
N HIS A 55 0.61 -15.92 11.39
CA HIS A 55 -0.81 -15.52 11.36
C HIS A 55 -1.04 -14.24 12.14
N ASN A 56 -0.44 -14.12 13.34
CA ASN A 56 -0.59 -12.93 14.18
C ASN A 56 0.13 -11.71 13.59
N GLY A 57 1.19 -11.93 12.82
CA GLY A 57 1.88 -10.88 12.08
C GLY A 57 1.09 -10.36 10.88
N CYS A 58 0.07 -11.11 10.44
CA CYS A 58 -0.75 -10.76 9.29
C CYS A 58 -2.18 -10.40 9.73
N PRO A 59 -2.67 -9.17 9.52
CA PRO A 59 -4.03 -8.78 9.92
C PRO A 59 -5.14 -9.52 9.13
N LEU A 60 -4.80 -10.16 8.00
CA LEU A 60 -5.71 -11.02 7.26
C LEU A 60 -5.90 -12.40 7.92
N GLY A 61 -5.02 -12.77 8.86
CA GLY A 61 -5.02 -14.10 9.46
C GLY A 61 -4.70 -15.20 8.43
N ASN A 62 -3.79 -14.91 7.49
CA ASN A 62 -3.45 -15.83 6.39
C ASN A 62 -3.02 -17.20 6.90
N LEU A 63 -3.60 -18.27 6.32
CA LEU A 63 -3.33 -19.68 6.64
C LEU A 63 -1.98 -20.11 6.04
N ILE A 64 -0.91 -19.48 6.49
CA ILE A 64 0.43 -19.56 5.88
C ILE A 64 1.02 -20.97 5.89
N PRO A 65 0.99 -21.75 7.00
CA PRO A 65 1.48 -23.11 6.99
C PRO A 65 0.76 -24.01 5.99
N GLU A 66 -0.57 -23.90 5.89
CA GLU A 66 -1.38 -24.75 5.03
C GLU A 66 -1.02 -24.54 3.56
N TRP A 67 -1.04 -23.31 3.07
CA TRP A 67 -0.72 -23.09 1.65
C TRP A 67 0.77 -23.27 1.34
N ASN A 68 1.69 -23.11 2.31
CA ASN A 68 3.08 -23.53 2.14
C ASN A 68 3.21 -25.05 1.95
N ASP A 69 2.52 -25.85 2.75
CA ASP A 69 2.52 -27.31 2.62
C ASP A 69 1.94 -27.77 1.27
N LEU A 70 0.82 -27.16 0.86
CA LEU A 70 0.18 -27.45 -0.43
C LEU A 70 1.10 -27.12 -1.60
N MET A 71 1.74 -25.93 -1.58
CA MET A 71 2.70 -25.52 -2.61
C MET A 71 3.93 -26.43 -2.64
N TYR A 72 4.45 -26.85 -1.49
CA TYR A 72 5.55 -27.81 -1.41
C TYR A 72 5.19 -29.15 -2.06
N ARG A 73 3.98 -29.66 -1.84
CA ARG A 73 3.47 -30.89 -2.45
C ARG A 73 3.05 -30.74 -3.91
N GLY A 74 2.97 -29.52 -4.43
CA GLY A 74 2.54 -29.24 -5.80
C GLY A 74 1.04 -29.16 -5.99
N ASP A 75 0.27 -29.10 -4.91
CA ASP A 75 -1.20 -29.02 -4.92
C ASP A 75 -1.64 -27.56 -5.09
N LYS A 76 -1.53 -27.06 -6.32
CA LYS A 76 -1.72 -25.65 -6.65
C LYS A 76 -3.16 -25.19 -6.53
N GLU A 77 -4.13 -26.06 -6.82
CA GLU A 77 -5.55 -25.69 -6.78
C GLU A 77 -6.02 -25.50 -5.35
N GLU A 78 -5.71 -26.40 -4.45
CA GLU A 78 -6.06 -26.25 -3.05
C GLU A 78 -5.26 -25.11 -2.39
N ALA A 79 -4.00 -24.87 -2.81
CA ALA A 79 -3.19 -23.78 -2.31
C ALA A 79 -3.80 -22.40 -2.60
N ILE A 80 -4.34 -22.18 -3.81
CA ILE A 80 -5.00 -20.91 -4.14
C ILE A 80 -6.32 -20.75 -3.40
N ASP A 81 -7.07 -21.79 -3.18
CA ASP A 81 -8.31 -21.75 -2.39
C ASP A 81 -8.02 -21.36 -0.95
N ARG A 82 -7.00 -21.97 -0.31
CA ARG A 82 -6.55 -21.61 1.03
C ARG A 82 -6.06 -20.16 1.12
N LEU A 83 -5.36 -19.69 0.11
CA LEU A 83 -4.87 -18.31 0.06
C LEU A 83 -6.02 -17.31 -0.09
N HIS A 84 -6.95 -17.56 -1.00
CA HIS A 84 -8.13 -16.71 -1.20
C HIS A 84 -9.14 -16.74 -0.04
N ALA A 85 -9.13 -17.76 0.80
CA ALA A 85 -10.00 -17.82 1.98
C ALA A 85 -9.79 -16.61 2.91
N THR A 86 -8.57 -16.11 3.00
CA THR A 86 -8.19 -15.01 3.89
C THR A 86 -7.76 -13.74 3.16
N ASN A 87 -7.26 -13.82 1.92
CA ASN A 87 -6.75 -12.69 1.16
C ASN A 87 -7.43 -12.57 -0.20
N ASN A 88 -8.10 -11.44 -0.45
CA ASN A 88 -8.74 -11.15 -1.73
C ASN A 88 -7.72 -10.95 -2.86
N PHE A 89 -6.55 -10.36 -2.56
CA PHE A 89 -5.61 -9.84 -3.54
C PHE A 89 -4.15 -10.22 -3.25
N PRO A 90 -3.81 -11.52 -3.31
CA PRO A 90 -2.45 -11.99 -3.04
C PRO A 90 -1.42 -11.41 -4.01
N GLU A 91 -1.82 -11.07 -5.24
CA GLU A 91 -0.96 -10.41 -6.23
C GLU A 91 -0.51 -9.03 -5.81
N PHE A 92 -1.34 -8.30 -5.05
CA PHE A 92 -1.00 -6.97 -4.54
C PHE A 92 -0.15 -7.08 -3.27
N THR A 93 -0.58 -7.91 -2.31
CA THR A 93 0.18 -8.11 -1.05
C THR A 93 1.53 -8.77 -1.32
N GLY A 94 1.59 -9.75 -2.21
CA GLY A 94 2.83 -10.41 -2.62
C GLY A 94 3.86 -9.48 -3.27
N ARG A 95 3.43 -8.36 -3.86
CA ARG A 95 4.33 -7.34 -4.42
C ARG A 95 4.63 -6.20 -3.43
N LEU A 96 3.63 -5.71 -2.74
CA LEU A 96 3.67 -4.40 -2.06
C LEU A 96 3.76 -4.48 -0.54
N CYS A 97 3.33 -5.60 0.08
CA CYS A 97 3.37 -5.74 1.53
C CYS A 97 4.82 -5.87 2.02
N PRO A 98 5.21 -5.18 3.12
CA PRO A 98 6.52 -5.37 3.73
C PRO A 98 6.68 -6.71 4.46
N ALA A 99 5.66 -7.57 4.42
CA ALA A 99 5.62 -8.93 4.97
C ALA A 99 5.89 -9.01 6.49
N PRO A 100 5.07 -8.38 7.36
CA PRO A 100 5.19 -8.53 8.80
C PRO A 100 5.04 -9.99 9.25
N CYS A 101 4.38 -10.84 8.47
CA CYS A 101 4.31 -12.28 8.66
C CYS A 101 5.70 -12.96 8.62
N GLU A 102 6.60 -12.53 7.74
CA GLU A 102 7.98 -13.04 7.70
C GLU A 102 8.77 -12.60 8.94
N THR A 103 8.55 -11.37 9.39
CA THR A 103 9.16 -10.86 10.61
C THR A 103 8.71 -11.64 11.85
N ALA A 104 7.45 -12.06 11.89
CA ALA A 104 6.88 -12.86 12.98
C ALA A 104 7.08 -14.39 12.79
N CYS A 105 7.73 -14.82 11.71
CA CYS A 105 8.01 -16.24 11.48
C CYS A 105 8.92 -16.82 12.57
N VAL A 106 8.51 -17.94 13.17
CA VAL A 106 9.28 -18.64 14.24
C VAL A 106 10.66 -19.07 13.76
N VAL A 107 10.80 -19.49 12.50
CA VAL A 107 12.12 -19.82 11.92
C VAL A 107 13.06 -18.60 11.99
N GLY A 108 12.51 -17.39 11.90
CA GLY A 108 13.26 -16.13 11.96
C GLY A 108 13.94 -15.82 13.30
N ILE A 109 13.68 -16.60 14.36
CA ILE A 109 14.34 -16.45 15.66
C ILE A 109 15.81 -16.87 15.59
N ASN A 110 16.09 -17.98 14.93
CA ASN A 110 17.43 -18.62 14.91
C ASN A 110 18.04 -18.74 13.51
N ARG A 111 17.23 -18.51 12.46
CA ARG A 111 17.62 -18.64 11.05
C ARG A 111 16.87 -17.61 10.21
N ASP A 112 17.13 -17.55 8.92
CA ASP A 112 16.34 -16.73 8.00
C ASP A 112 14.89 -17.22 7.93
N ALA A 113 13.94 -16.30 8.06
CA ALA A 113 12.51 -16.58 7.97
C ALA A 113 12.13 -17.26 6.64
N VAL A 114 10.98 -17.92 6.59
CA VAL A 114 10.39 -18.44 5.34
C VAL A 114 10.09 -17.26 4.40
N THR A 115 10.27 -17.46 3.09
CA THR A 115 9.96 -16.46 2.03
C THR A 115 8.46 -16.39 1.75
N ILE A 116 7.66 -16.10 2.77
CA ILE A 116 6.19 -16.18 2.77
C ILE A 116 5.60 -15.34 1.63
N LYS A 117 6.05 -14.09 1.54
CA LYS A 117 5.58 -13.14 0.53
C LYS A 117 5.81 -13.64 -0.91
N GLN A 118 6.95 -14.29 -1.17
CA GLN A 118 7.26 -14.78 -2.51
C GLN A 118 6.45 -16.03 -2.87
N ILE A 119 6.19 -16.88 -1.88
CA ILE A 119 5.34 -18.06 -2.06
C ILE A 119 3.90 -17.60 -2.33
N GLU A 120 3.38 -16.65 -1.56
CA GLU A 120 2.08 -16.01 -1.79
C GLU A 120 1.97 -15.46 -3.22
N LEU A 121 2.93 -14.63 -3.63
CA LEU A 121 2.97 -14.06 -4.98
C LEU A 121 2.97 -15.11 -6.06
N ARG A 122 3.83 -16.11 -5.94
CA ARG A 122 3.95 -17.15 -6.98
C ARG A 122 2.72 -18.04 -7.05
N THR A 123 2.09 -18.34 -5.90
CA THR A 123 0.84 -19.10 -5.86
C THR A 123 -0.24 -18.42 -6.69
N ILE A 124 -0.45 -17.12 -6.52
CA ILE A 124 -1.48 -16.40 -7.27
C ILE A 124 -1.11 -16.25 -8.75
N GLU A 125 0.17 -16.02 -9.09
CA GLU A 125 0.59 -15.91 -10.49
C GLU A 125 0.41 -17.24 -11.24
N GLU A 126 0.77 -18.38 -10.63
CA GLU A 126 0.50 -19.71 -11.18
C GLU A 126 -1.01 -19.95 -11.37
N ALA A 127 -1.83 -19.54 -10.39
CA ALA A 127 -3.27 -19.72 -10.47
C ALA A 127 -3.92 -18.89 -11.59
N PHE A 128 -3.49 -17.64 -11.79
CA PHE A 128 -3.94 -16.84 -12.92
C PHE A 128 -3.48 -17.44 -14.25
N GLY A 129 -2.21 -17.85 -14.34
CA GLY A 129 -1.65 -18.47 -15.54
C GLY A 129 -2.35 -19.78 -15.94
N ALA A 130 -2.81 -20.56 -14.95
CA ALA A 130 -3.54 -21.80 -15.16
C ALA A 130 -5.08 -21.62 -15.34
N GLY A 131 -5.60 -20.38 -15.19
CA GLY A 131 -7.04 -20.11 -15.25
C GLY A 131 -7.83 -20.59 -14.01
N ASN A 132 -7.15 -20.83 -12.89
CA ASN A 132 -7.76 -21.29 -11.64
C ASN A 132 -8.38 -20.14 -10.81
N VAL A 133 -8.09 -18.90 -11.14
CA VAL A 133 -8.76 -17.74 -10.54
C VAL A 133 -10.06 -17.46 -11.28
N LYS A 134 -11.14 -18.12 -10.84
CA LYS A 134 -12.46 -18.00 -11.47
C LYS A 134 -13.30 -16.90 -10.81
N PRO A 135 -14.16 -16.18 -11.55
CA PRO A 135 -15.18 -15.32 -10.97
C PRO A 135 -16.15 -16.12 -10.09
N LEU A 136 -16.43 -15.61 -8.89
CA LEU A 136 -17.37 -16.20 -7.93
C LEU A 136 -18.61 -15.32 -7.85
N ALA A 137 -19.48 -15.41 -8.87
CA ALA A 137 -20.76 -14.71 -8.86
C ALA A 137 -21.68 -15.29 -7.77
N PRO A 138 -22.48 -14.48 -7.07
CA PRO A 138 -23.40 -14.98 -6.05
C PRO A 138 -24.55 -15.78 -6.69
N ASP A 139 -24.95 -16.88 -6.05
CA ASP A 139 -26.08 -17.71 -6.50
C ASP A 139 -27.42 -16.98 -6.40
N ARG A 140 -27.52 -16.01 -5.47
CA ARG A 140 -28.75 -15.26 -5.20
C ARG A 140 -28.44 -13.82 -4.81
N LEU A 141 -29.19 -12.88 -5.37
CA LEU A 141 -29.14 -11.47 -4.99
C LEU A 141 -30.00 -11.20 -3.76
N THR A 142 -29.52 -10.34 -2.87
CA THR A 142 -30.21 -9.92 -1.64
C THR A 142 -31.28 -8.86 -1.90
N GLY A 143 -31.23 -8.19 -3.06
CA GLY A 143 -32.05 -7.00 -3.35
C GLY A 143 -31.53 -5.72 -2.69
N LYS A 144 -30.43 -5.78 -1.93
CA LYS A 144 -29.80 -4.62 -1.28
C LYS A 144 -28.72 -4.01 -2.16
N THR A 145 -28.56 -2.69 -2.04
CA THR A 145 -27.66 -1.88 -2.82
C THR A 145 -26.60 -1.21 -1.94
N VAL A 146 -25.33 -1.26 -2.35
CA VAL A 146 -24.22 -0.65 -1.60
C VAL A 146 -23.36 0.23 -2.51
N ALA A 147 -23.07 1.46 -2.07
CA ALA A 147 -22.05 2.30 -2.67
C ALA A 147 -20.74 2.15 -1.90
N VAL A 148 -19.65 1.92 -2.63
CA VAL A 148 -18.27 1.99 -2.10
C VAL A 148 -17.60 3.21 -2.71
N ILE A 149 -17.14 4.13 -1.86
CA ILE A 149 -16.53 5.39 -2.30
C ILE A 149 -15.01 5.27 -2.12
N GLY A 150 -14.31 5.24 -3.24
CA GLY A 150 -12.87 4.97 -3.32
C GLY A 150 -12.58 3.53 -3.74
N SER A 151 -11.69 3.39 -4.72
CA SER A 151 -11.31 2.12 -5.34
C SER A 151 -9.92 1.61 -4.94
N GLY A 152 -9.38 2.11 -3.83
CA GLY A 152 -8.14 1.57 -3.24
C GLY A 152 -8.34 0.16 -2.66
N PRO A 153 -7.28 -0.45 -2.07
CA PRO A 153 -7.33 -1.83 -1.59
C PRO A 153 -8.48 -2.13 -0.61
N ALA A 154 -8.81 -1.18 0.29
CA ALA A 154 -9.92 -1.34 1.22
C ALA A 154 -11.28 -1.36 0.51
N GLY A 155 -11.49 -0.42 -0.43
CA GLY A 155 -12.73 -0.33 -1.22
C GLY A 155 -12.92 -1.56 -2.12
N LEU A 156 -11.85 -2.00 -2.80
CA LEU A 156 -11.91 -3.21 -3.63
C LEU A 156 -12.23 -4.46 -2.81
N ALA A 157 -11.61 -4.62 -1.62
CA ALA A 157 -11.88 -5.76 -0.73
C ALA A 157 -13.33 -5.75 -0.23
N ALA A 158 -13.82 -4.59 0.21
CA ALA A 158 -15.20 -4.43 0.64
C ALA A 158 -16.18 -4.74 -0.51
N ALA A 159 -15.93 -4.18 -1.69
CA ALA A 159 -16.77 -4.38 -2.87
C ALA A 159 -16.84 -5.86 -3.28
N GLN A 160 -15.70 -6.57 -3.34
CA GLN A 160 -15.68 -7.97 -3.71
C GLN A 160 -16.46 -8.85 -2.70
N GLN A 161 -16.22 -8.65 -1.39
CA GLN A 161 -16.92 -9.40 -0.36
C GLN A 161 -18.45 -9.17 -0.41
N LEU A 162 -18.88 -7.92 -0.55
CA LEU A 162 -20.30 -7.58 -0.63
C LEU A 162 -20.95 -8.08 -1.93
N THR A 163 -20.24 -8.03 -3.07
CA THR A 163 -20.72 -8.59 -4.33
C THR A 163 -20.94 -10.09 -4.21
N ARG A 164 -19.97 -10.82 -3.65
CA ARG A 164 -20.06 -12.28 -3.42
C ARG A 164 -21.15 -12.66 -2.41
N ALA A 165 -21.47 -11.77 -1.45
CA ALA A 165 -22.60 -11.95 -0.53
C ALA A 165 -23.97 -11.73 -1.20
N GLY A 166 -24.00 -11.28 -2.46
CA GLY A 166 -25.22 -11.09 -3.24
C GLY A 166 -25.79 -9.67 -3.24
N HIS A 167 -25.06 -8.68 -2.72
CA HIS A 167 -25.47 -7.28 -2.82
C HIS A 167 -25.16 -6.70 -4.19
N THR A 168 -25.97 -5.72 -4.61
CA THR A 168 -25.66 -4.92 -5.81
C THR A 168 -24.70 -3.81 -5.42
N VAL A 169 -23.44 -3.92 -5.84
CA VAL A 169 -22.36 -3.03 -5.43
C VAL A 169 -21.91 -2.12 -6.56
N ALA A 170 -21.83 -0.81 -6.29
CA ALA A 170 -21.19 0.18 -7.17
C ALA A 170 -19.98 0.81 -6.46
N VAL A 171 -18.82 0.79 -7.12
CA VAL A 171 -17.58 1.42 -6.65
C VAL A 171 -17.37 2.72 -7.42
N TYR A 172 -17.33 3.83 -6.71
CA TYR A 172 -17.08 5.16 -7.27
C TYR A 172 -15.61 5.56 -7.05
N GLU A 173 -14.99 6.07 -8.08
CA GLU A 173 -13.62 6.55 -8.09
C GLU A 173 -13.53 7.91 -8.77
N ARG A 174 -12.91 8.90 -8.13
CA ARG A 174 -12.72 10.24 -8.70
C ARG A 174 -11.73 10.28 -9.85
N ALA A 175 -10.72 9.40 -9.82
CA ALA A 175 -9.76 9.29 -10.92
C ALA A 175 -10.41 8.64 -12.16
N ASP A 176 -9.80 8.88 -13.31
CA ASP A 176 -10.20 8.34 -14.61
C ASP A 176 -10.13 6.81 -14.69
N LYS A 177 -9.40 6.15 -13.77
CA LYS A 177 -9.26 4.69 -13.68
C LYS A 177 -9.36 4.17 -12.27
N ILE A 178 -9.87 2.96 -12.12
CA ILE A 178 -10.03 2.25 -10.86
C ILE A 178 -8.67 1.79 -10.30
N GLY A 179 -8.51 1.84 -8.96
CA GLY A 179 -7.37 1.24 -8.25
C GLY A 179 -6.76 2.12 -7.16
N GLY A 180 -7.14 3.41 -7.08
CA GLY A 180 -6.58 4.34 -6.10
C GLY A 180 -5.04 4.38 -6.17
N LEU A 181 -4.35 4.20 -5.05
CA LEU A 181 -2.89 4.20 -5.03
C LEU A 181 -2.27 3.03 -5.81
N LEU A 182 -2.96 1.91 -5.99
CA LEU A 182 -2.47 0.81 -6.84
C LEU A 182 -2.34 1.24 -8.31
N ARG A 183 -3.20 2.15 -8.76
CA ARG A 183 -3.19 2.66 -10.13
C ARG A 183 -2.15 3.76 -10.34
N TYR A 184 -2.18 4.78 -9.49
CA TYR A 184 -1.44 6.01 -9.73
C TYR A 184 -0.42 6.38 -8.64
N GLY A 185 -0.45 5.72 -7.47
CA GLY A 185 0.54 5.94 -6.42
C GLY A 185 1.76 5.03 -6.55
N ILE A 186 1.52 3.73 -6.77
CA ILE A 186 2.58 2.73 -6.89
C ILE A 186 3.17 2.75 -8.31
N PRO A 187 4.50 2.90 -8.47
CA PRO A 187 5.12 2.89 -9.79
C PRO A 187 4.99 1.54 -10.52
N GLU A 188 4.97 1.60 -11.86
CA GLU A 188 4.89 0.44 -12.74
C GLU A 188 5.99 -0.59 -12.44
N PHE A 189 7.21 -0.14 -12.15
CA PHE A 189 8.34 -1.03 -11.83
C PHE A 189 8.24 -1.76 -10.47
N LYS A 190 7.26 -1.42 -9.62
CA LYS A 190 6.91 -2.18 -8.41
C LYS A 190 5.71 -3.10 -8.63
N MET A 191 4.76 -2.69 -9.47
CA MET A 191 3.58 -3.47 -9.84
C MET A 191 3.04 -3.00 -11.18
N GLU A 192 3.17 -3.83 -12.21
CA GLU A 192 2.63 -3.56 -13.53
C GLU A 192 1.10 -3.53 -13.51
N LYS A 193 0.48 -2.56 -14.20
CA LYS A 193 -0.96 -2.28 -14.04
C LYS A 193 -1.87 -3.34 -14.66
N HIS A 194 -1.36 -4.15 -15.59
CA HIS A 194 -2.12 -5.30 -16.08
C HIS A 194 -2.48 -6.30 -14.96
N ILE A 195 -1.68 -6.34 -13.88
CA ILE A 195 -1.97 -7.15 -12.68
C ILE A 195 -3.25 -6.64 -11.99
N LEU A 196 -3.40 -5.33 -11.89
CA LEU A 196 -4.62 -4.74 -11.38
C LEU A 196 -5.80 -4.96 -12.33
N ASP A 197 -5.59 -4.74 -13.63
CA ASP A 197 -6.64 -4.82 -14.64
C ASP A 197 -7.28 -6.23 -14.70
N ARG A 198 -6.47 -7.30 -14.69
CA ARG A 198 -7.00 -8.68 -14.68
C ARG A 198 -7.86 -8.97 -13.43
N ARG A 199 -7.52 -8.37 -12.27
CA ARG A 199 -8.32 -8.51 -11.04
C ARG A 199 -9.63 -7.73 -11.13
N LEU A 200 -9.60 -6.53 -11.67
CA LEU A 200 -10.81 -5.73 -11.89
C LEU A 200 -11.77 -6.44 -12.85
N GLU A 201 -11.24 -7.00 -13.94
CA GLU A 201 -12.04 -7.80 -14.90
C GLU A 201 -12.69 -9.01 -14.20
N GLN A 202 -11.98 -9.70 -13.33
CA GLN A 202 -12.53 -10.81 -12.56
C GLN A 202 -13.66 -10.34 -11.62
N MET A 203 -13.49 -9.19 -10.92
CA MET A 203 -14.53 -8.62 -10.06
C MET A 203 -15.76 -8.13 -10.85
N GLU A 204 -15.57 -7.58 -12.04
CA GLU A 204 -16.69 -7.21 -12.92
C GLU A 204 -17.51 -8.44 -13.32
N LYS A 205 -16.84 -9.54 -13.65
CA LYS A 205 -17.49 -10.83 -13.94
C LYS A 205 -18.23 -11.42 -12.73
N GLU A 206 -17.83 -11.06 -11.51
CA GLU A 206 -18.58 -11.39 -10.28
C GLU A 206 -19.82 -10.52 -10.07
N GLY A 207 -19.89 -9.36 -10.71
CA GLY A 207 -21.04 -8.44 -10.66
C GLY A 207 -20.74 -7.07 -10.04
N THR A 208 -19.49 -6.80 -9.60
CA THR A 208 -19.09 -5.48 -9.11
C THR A 208 -19.18 -4.44 -10.25
N ARG A 209 -19.77 -3.29 -9.99
CA ARG A 209 -19.93 -2.22 -10.98
C ARG A 209 -18.99 -1.07 -10.68
N PHE A 210 -17.99 -0.85 -11.52
CA PHE A 210 -17.05 0.26 -11.39
C PHE A 210 -17.56 1.53 -12.07
N ARG A 211 -17.32 2.69 -11.43
CA ARG A 211 -17.71 4.03 -11.85
C ARG A 211 -16.52 4.99 -11.69
N PRO A 212 -15.52 4.91 -12.59
CA PRO A 212 -14.41 5.86 -12.60
C PRO A 212 -14.85 7.23 -13.10
N GLY A 213 -14.07 8.28 -12.79
CA GLY A 213 -14.33 9.66 -13.20
C GLY A 213 -15.52 10.32 -12.48
N VAL A 214 -15.90 9.82 -11.30
CA VAL A 214 -17.01 10.38 -10.52
C VAL A 214 -16.50 10.87 -9.16
N ASP A 215 -16.45 12.19 -9.01
CA ASP A 215 -16.08 12.82 -7.74
C ASP A 215 -17.32 12.97 -6.85
N VAL A 216 -17.45 12.03 -5.93
CA VAL A 216 -18.56 11.98 -4.97
C VAL A 216 -18.42 13.11 -3.95
N GLY A 217 -19.48 13.87 -3.79
CA GLY A 217 -19.51 15.13 -3.04
C GLY A 217 -19.58 16.36 -3.94
N ASN A 218 -19.20 16.21 -5.23
CA ASN A 218 -19.33 17.24 -6.26
C ASN A 218 -20.33 16.85 -7.35
N GLU A 219 -20.09 15.76 -8.08
CA GLU A 219 -20.96 15.29 -9.17
C GLU A 219 -22.13 14.43 -8.66
N LEU A 220 -21.90 13.66 -7.60
CA LEU A 220 -22.92 12.85 -6.92
C LEU A 220 -22.92 13.26 -5.44
N THR A 221 -24.04 13.81 -4.97
CA THR A 221 -24.14 14.35 -3.61
C THR A 221 -24.31 13.26 -2.55
N GLY A 222 -23.99 13.59 -1.28
CA GLY A 222 -24.26 12.71 -0.14
C GLY A 222 -25.75 12.37 0.01
N SER A 223 -26.65 13.33 -0.31
CA SER A 223 -28.11 13.10 -0.34
C SER A 223 -28.52 12.10 -1.42
N ASP A 224 -27.88 12.16 -2.62
CA ASP A 224 -28.19 11.21 -3.69
C ASP A 224 -27.72 9.80 -3.34
N LEU A 225 -26.57 9.67 -2.65
CA LEU A 225 -26.10 8.38 -2.14
C LEU A 225 -27.11 7.78 -1.16
N ARG A 226 -27.56 8.54 -0.17
CA ARG A 226 -28.53 8.09 0.86
C ARG A 226 -29.89 7.68 0.24
N LYS A 227 -30.31 8.31 -0.85
CA LYS A 227 -31.55 7.96 -1.56
C LYS A 227 -31.43 6.70 -2.42
N LYS A 228 -30.23 6.46 -2.96
CA LYS A 228 -30.00 5.44 -3.98
C LYS A 228 -29.48 4.11 -3.41
N TYR A 229 -28.82 4.14 -2.28
CA TYR A 229 -28.15 2.99 -1.69
C TYR A 229 -28.65 2.72 -0.27
N ASP A 230 -28.79 1.43 0.07
CA ASP A 230 -29.14 0.97 1.40
C ASP A 230 -27.99 1.11 2.40
N ALA A 231 -26.75 1.12 1.93
CA ALA A 231 -25.55 1.39 2.73
C ALA A 231 -24.43 2.02 1.89
N VAL A 232 -23.53 2.74 2.57
CA VAL A 232 -22.37 3.40 1.98
C VAL A 232 -21.10 2.99 2.71
N VAL A 233 -20.04 2.64 2.00
CA VAL A 233 -18.71 2.37 2.56
C VAL A 233 -17.74 3.46 2.09
N LEU A 234 -17.21 4.23 3.02
CA LEU A 234 -16.17 5.24 2.76
C LEU A 234 -14.80 4.57 2.82
N ALA A 235 -14.16 4.44 1.67
CA ALA A 235 -12.82 3.87 1.51
C ALA A 235 -11.90 4.86 0.76
N VAL A 236 -12.06 6.15 1.07
CA VAL A 236 -11.41 7.29 0.37
C VAL A 236 -9.92 7.44 0.69
N GLY A 237 -9.39 6.60 1.56
CA GLY A 237 -7.98 6.63 1.95
C GLY A 237 -7.60 7.82 2.83
N SER A 238 -6.29 8.02 3.00
CA SER A 238 -5.69 9.16 3.69
C SER A 238 -4.93 9.96 2.63
N THR A 239 -5.56 11.03 2.10
CA THR A 239 -5.06 11.78 0.94
C THR A 239 -4.73 13.22 1.27
N GLN A 240 -5.03 13.69 2.49
CA GLN A 240 -4.57 14.98 2.99
C GLN A 240 -3.09 14.87 3.33
N TRP A 241 -2.23 15.42 2.49
CA TRP A 241 -0.77 15.38 2.68
C TRP A 241 -0.27 16.30 3.79
N ARG A 242 0.91 15.99 4.33
CA ARG A 242 1.69 16.89 5.18
C ARG A 242 2.41 17.89 4.29
N ASP A 243 2.48 19.14 4.73
CA ASP A 243 3.18 20.21 4.02
C ASP A 243 4.21 20.89 4.92
N LEU A 244 5.16 21.60 4.31
CA LEU A 244 6.14 22.44 4.99
C LEU A 244 5.80 23.91 4.75
N SER A 245 5.29 24.59 5.80
CA SER A 245 5.00 26.02 5.78
C SER A 245 6.28 26.81 6.09
N ILE A 246 7.27 26.73 5.20
CA ILE A 246 8.56 27.42 5.30
C ILE A 246 8.71 28.41 4.14
N LYS A 247 9.66 29.34 4.27
CA LYS A 247 9.94 30.36 3.25
C LYS A 247 10.31 29.73 1.92
N GLY A 248 9.73 30.23 0.84
CA GLY A 248 9.93 29.77 -0.53
C GLY A 248 9.03 28.61 -0.95
N ARG A 249 8.06 28.19 -0.11
CA ARG A 249 7.12 27.09 -0.45
C ARG A 249 6.32 27.35 -1.73
N GLU A 250 6.11 28.61 -2.06
CA GLU A 250 5.39 29.08 -3.26
C GLU A 250 6.19 28.98 -4.57
N LEU A 251 7.49 28.66 -4.51
CA LEU A 251 8.35 28.58 -5.69
C LEU A 251 7.93 27.39 -6.61
N LYS A 252 8.04 27.62 -7.91
CA LYS A 252 7.84 26.57 -8.92
C LYS A 252 8.95 25.52 -8.81
N GLY A 253 8.58 24.25 -8.94
CA GLY A 253 9.48 23.10 -8.80
C GLY A 253 9.28 22.35 -7.50
N ILE A 254 8.39 22.80 -6.61
CA ILE A 254 8.08 22.14 -5.33
C ILE A 254 6.70 21.50 -5.41
N TYR A 255 6.65 20.18 -5.35
CA TYR A 255 5.43 19.38 -5.51
C TYR A 255 5.26 18.36 -4.39
N GLN A 256 4.04 17.96 -4.14
CA GLN A 256 3.75 16.77 -3.36
C GLN A 256 4.08 15.50 -4.18
N ALA A 257 4.51 14.43 -3.52
CA ALA A 257 4.79 13.16 -4.20
C ALA A 257 3.60 12.67 -5.05
N MET A 258 2.38 12.88 -4.57
CA MET A 258 1.15 12.49 -5.26
C MET A 258 0.72 13.43 -6.40
N GLU A 259 1.45 14.53 -6.62
CA GLU A 259 1.34 15.30 -7.87
C GLU A 259 2.29 14.75 -8.94
N PHE A 260 3.42 14.15 -8.54
CA PHE A 260 4.45 13.63 -9.43
C PHE A 260 4.20 12.18 -9.88
N LEU A 261 3.94 11.27 -8.92
CA LEU A 261 3.81 9.82 -9.18
C LEU A 261 2.71 9.45 -10.19
N PRO A 262 1.52 10.08 -10.19
CA PRO A 262 0.51 9.80 -11.21
C PRO A 262 1.00 10.09 -12.63
N TRP A 263 1.74 11.17 -12.84
CA TRP A 263 2.31 11.50 -14.15
C TRP A 263 3.41 10.52 -14.56
N GLY A 264 4.23 10.06 -13.61
CA GLY A 264 5.20 8.99 -13.85
C GLY A 264 4.54 7.69 -14.29
N ASN A 265 3.42 7.31 -13.66
CA ASN A 265 2.64 6.13 -14.07
C ASN A 265 1.98 6.31 -15.44
N LYS A 266 1.38 7.47 -15.73
CA LYS A 266 0.79 7.74 -17.05
C LYS A 266 1.85 7.72 -18.16
N GLN A 267 3.07 8.20 -17.88
CA GLN A 267 4.21 8.11 -18.79
C GLN A 267 4.64 6.65 -19.01
N ALA A 268 4.77 5.87 -17.95
CA ALA A 268 5.13 4.46 -18.02
C ALA A 268 4.14 3.62 -18.83
N LEU A 269 2.85 3.97 -18.76
CA LEU A 269 1.77 3.34 -19.50
C LEU A 269 1.61 3.86 -20.95
N GLY A 270 2.41 4.85 -21.35
CA GLY A 270 2.31 5.45 -22.68
C GLY A 270 1.06 6.34 -22.88
N GLU A 271 0.39 6.73 -21.79
CA GLU A 271 -0.78 7.61 -21.85
C GLU A 271 -0.40 9.08 -22.10
N VAL A 272 0.83 9.45 -21.73
CA VAL A 272 1.43 10.76 -21.98
C VAL A 272 2.87 10.57 -22.41
N GLU A 273 3.30 11.27 -23.46
CA GLU A 273 4.70 11.25 -23.92
C GLU A 273 5.57 12.18 -23.06
N ALA A 274 5.09 13.39 -22.79
CA ALA A 274 5.77 14.40 -21.99
C ALA A 274 4.88 14.81 -20.80
N PRO A 275 5.12 14.27 -19.60
CA PRO A 275 4.34 14.63 -18.43
C PRO A 275 4.60 16.09 -18.00
N PRO A 276 3.62 16.77 -17.40
CA PRO A 276 3.79 18.17 -16.91
C PRO A 276 4.92 18.34 -15.90
N ILE A 277 5.20 17.31 -15.10
CA ILE A 277 6.33 17.25 -14.17
C ILE A 277 7.33 16.24 -14.76
N ASN A 278 8.39 16.78 -15.39
CA ASN A 278 9.45 15.99 -16.02
C ASN A 278 10.82 16.43 -15.48
N VAL A 279 11.55 15.47 -14.94
CA VAL A 279 12.83 15.71 -14.27
C VAL A 279 14.04 15.30 -15.10
N ALA A 280 13.89 15.03 -16.38
CA ALA A 280 15.01 14.65 -17.27
C ALA A 280 16.10 15.71 -17.26
N GLY A 281 17.34 15.33 -16.94
CA GLY A 281 18.51 16.21 -16.85
C GLY A 281 18.47 17.19 -15.66
N LYS A 282 17.56 17.04 -14.70
CA LYS A 282 17.34 17.93 -13.56
C LYS A 282 17.89 17.36 -12.26
N HIS A 283 18.17 18.25 -11.31
CA HIS A 283 18.55 17.89 -9.94
C HIS A 283 17.31 17.82 -9.04
N VAL A 284 17.09 16.69 -8.40
CA VAL A 284 15.89 16.40 -7.60
C VAL A 284 16.27 16.20 -6.15
N VAL A 285 15.48 16.76 -5.25
CA VAL A 285 15.50 16.45 -3.82
C VAL A 285 14.16 15.88 -3.40
N ILE A 286 14.19 14.81 -2.59
CA ILE A 286 13.01 14.14 -2.05
C ILE A 286 13.02 14.31 -0.52
N LEU A 287 11.93 14.83 0.04
CA LEU A 287 11.76 15.01 1.47
C LEU A 287 10.93 13.83 2.03
N GLY A 288 11.57 12.95 2.80
CA GLY A 288 10.99 11.77 3.43
C GLY A 288 11.65 10.47 3.01
N GLY A 289 12.02 9.62 3.98
CA GLY A 289 12.77 8.37 3.80
C GLY A 289 11.91 7.11 3.59
N GLY A 290 10.57 7.25 3.56
CA GLY A 290 9.64 6.13 3.43
C GLY A 290 9.48 5.57 2.01
N ASP A 291 8.55 4.62 1.86
CA ASP A 291 8.26 3.96 0.57
C ASP A 291 7.85 4.94 -0.54
N THR A 292 7.05 5.97 -0.21
CA THR A 292 6.67 7.02 -1.17
C THR A 292 7.90 7.79 -1.67
N GLY A 293 8.87 8.06 -0.79
CA GLY A 293 10.15 8.68 -1.19
C GLY A 293 10.95 7.77 -2.12
N ALA A 294 11.01 6.47 -1.84
CA ALA A 294 11.65 5.49 -2.71
C ALA A 294 10.93 5.37 -4.08
N ASP A 295 9.62 5.57 -4.13
CA ASP A 295 8.83 5.59 -5.36
C ASP A 295 9.17 6.82 -6.22
N CYS A 296 9.28 8.00 -5.58
CA CYS A 296 9.74 9.21 -6.25
C CYS A 296 11.18 9.07 -6.76
N LEU A 297 12.07 8.44 -5.98
CA LEU A 297 13.46 8.17 -6.38
C LEU A 297 13.51 7.31 -7.65
N GLY A 298 12.87 6.13 -7.64
CA GLY A 298 12.89 5.23 -8.78
C GLY A 298 12.21 5.81 -10.03
N THR A 299 11.16 6.61 -9.86
CA THR A 299 10.49 7.33 -10.94
C THR A 299 11.40 8.42 -11.53
N SER A 300 12.06 9.21 -10.68
CA SER A 300 13.00 10.25 -11.13
C SER A 300 14.19 9.68 -11.89
N ILE A 301 14.73 8.53 -11.45
CA ILE A 301 15.82 7.83 -12.16
C ILE A 301 15.37 7.42 -13.56
N ARG A 302 14.16 6.84 -13.70
CA ARG A 302 13.64 6.39 -14.99
C ARG A 302 13.26 7.53 -15.93
N GLN A 303 12.91 8.69 -15.39
CA GLN A 303 12.77 9.92 -16.17
C GLN A 303 14.13 10.53 -16.60
N GLY A 304 15.25 10.02 -16.10
CA GLY A 304 16.59 10.50 -16.47
C GLY A 304 17.07 11.73 -15.68
N ALA A 305 16.70 11.84 -14.39
CA ALA A 305 17.22 12.89 -13.52
C ALA A 305 18.75 12.86 -13.42
N ALA A 306 19.39 14.03 -13.49
CA ALA A 306 20.85 14.17 -13.38
C ALA A 306 21.36 13.75 -12.00
N SER A 307 20.65 14.16 -10.95
CA SER A 307 20.87 13.66 -9.59
C SER A 307 19.56 13.59 -8.80
N VAL A 308 19.54 12.65 -7.84
CA VAL A 308 18.44 12.57 -6.87
C VAL A 308 19.04 12.43 -5.48
N THR A 309 18.64 13.28 -4.55
CA THR A 309 19.03 13.22 -3.13
C THR A 309 17.76 13.05 -2.29
N GLN A 310 17.76 12.07 -1.38
CA GLN A 310 16.64 11.83 -0.48
C GLN A 310 17.01 12.23 0.94
N LEU A 311 16.17 13.02 1.59
CA LEU A 311 16.39 13.54 2.95
C LEU A 311 15.43 12.89 3.94
N GLU A 312 15.95 12.50 5.10
CA GLU A 312 15.19 11.93 6.20
C GLU A 312 15.53 12.67 7.50
N ILE A 313 14.48 13.11 8.20
CA ILE A 313 14.63 13.80 9.49
C ILE A 313 15.05 12.84 10.61
N MET A 314 14.64 11.59 10.51
CA MET A 314 15.00 10.56 11.46
C MET A 314 16.47 10.15 11.32
N PRO A 315 17.13 9.72 12.39
CA PRO A 315 18.45 9.12 12.30
C PRO A 315 18.43 7.83 11.49
N ARG A 316 19.56 7.48 10.87
CA ARG A 316 19.70 6.23 10.15
C ARG A 316 19.40 5.06 11.09
N PRO A 317 18.45 4.17 10.77
CA PRO A 317 18.18 2.99 11.57
C PRO A 317 19.40 2.06 11.65
N THR A 318 19.44 1.23 12.68
CA THR A 318 20.47 0.18 12.83
C THR A 318 20.32 -0.91 11.77
N ASP A 319 21.40 -1.58 11.43
CA ASP A 319 21.36 -2.70 10.48
C ASP A 319 20.72 -3.96 11.10
N GLU A 320 20.82 -4.10 12.43
CA GLU A 320 20.26 -5.20 13.20
C GLU A 320 19.03 -4.79 14.00
N ARG A 321 18.23 -5.78 14.41
CA ARG A 321 17.04 -5.58 15.25
C ARG A 321 17.41 -4.91 16.57
N PRO A 322 16.83 -3.75 16.92
CA PRO A 322 17.04 -3.11 18.21
C PRO A 322 16.53 -3.98 19.39
N SER A 323 17.23 -3.96 20.51
CA SER A 323 16.82 -4.70 21.72
C SER A 323 15.45 -4.28 22.26
N GLY A 324 15.06 -3.01 22.08
CA GLY A 324 13.73 -2.48 22.43
C GLY A 324 12.59 -2.94 21.51
N GLN A 325 12.90 -3.65 20.44
CA GLN A 325 11.90 -4.16 19.47
C GLN A 325 12.07 -5.69 19.31
N PRO A 326 11.77 -6.49 20.34
CA PRO A 326 12.00 -7.92 20.31
C PRO A 326 11.11 -8.63 19.32
N TRP A 327 11.51 -9.82 18.85
CA TRP A 327 10.61 -10.72 18.13
C TRP A 327 9.35 -10.98 18.98
N PRO A 328 8.13 -11.03 18.40
CA PRO A 328 7.81 -11.05 16.96
C PRO A 328 7.48 -9.67 16.35
N THR A 329 7.79 -8.56 17.01
CA THR A 329 7.45 -7.22 16.55
C THR A 329 8.17 -6.84 15.25
N TYR A 330 7.59 -5.93 14.48
CA TYR A 330 8.20 -5.44 13.24
C TYR A 330 9.32 -4.43 13.57
N PRO A 331 10.62 -4.73 13.28
CA PRO A 331 11.72 -3.89 13.71
C PRO A 331 11.96 -2.70 12.77
N MET A 332 12.36 -1.59 13.36
CA MET A 332 12.89 -0.42 12.65
C MET A 332 14.38 -0.65 12.35
N ILE A 333 14.67 -1.29 11.22
CA ILE A 333 16.03 -1.56 10.73
C ILE A 333 16.28 -0.85 9.41
N TYR A 334 17.53 -0.59 9.09
CA TYR A 334 17.92 -0.02 7.81
C TYR A 334 17.57 -0.95 6.66
N ARG A 335 16.83 -0.43 5.69
CA ARG A 335 16.38 -1.19 4.51
C ARG A 335 16.80 -0.50 3.23
N VAL A 336 17.21 -1.31 2.26
CA VAL A 336 17.56 -0.86 0.91
C VAL A 336 16.48 -1.37 -0.06
N SER A 337 15.68 -0.47 -0.60
CA SER A 337 14.72 -0.80 -1.66
C SER A 337 15.42 -0.95 -3.01
N SER A 338 14.72 -1.46 -4.02
CA SER A 338 15.26 -1.56 -5.38
C SER A 338 15.70 -0.19 -5.95
N ALA A 339 14.96 0.87 -5.65
CA ALA A 339 15.30 2.22 -6.09
C ALA A 339 16.58 2.75 -5.42
N HIS A 340 16.81 2.42 -4.14
CA HIS A 340 18.06 2.78 -3.45
C HIS A 340 19.29 2.03 -3.98
N GLU A 341 19.12 0.79 -4.48
CA GLU A 341 20.22 0.10 -5.16
C GLU A 341 20.58 0.78 -6.51
N GLU A 342 19.60 1.40 -7.14
CA GLU A 342 19.79 2.09 -8.41
C GLU A 342 20.59 3.40 -8.25
N LYS A 343 20.31 4.13 -7.16
CA LYS A 343 21.05 5.35 -6.79
C LYS A 343 20.79 5.67 -5.32
N ASP A 344 21.77 5.43 -4.45
CA ASP A 344 21.64 5.74 -3.02
C ASP A 344 22.38 7.04 -2.69
N ASN A 345 21.64 8.11 -2.51
CA ASN A 345 22.13 9.38 -1.98
C ASN A 345 21.15 9.85 -0.89
N ARG A 346 21.08 9.06 0.20
CA ARG A 346 20.26 9.36 1.37
C ARG A 346 21.03 10.12 2.42
N MET A 347 20.45 11.20 2.92
CA MET A 347 20.92 11.95 4.09
C MET A 347 19.93 11.79 5.23
N PHE A 348 20.44 11.40 6.40
CA PHE A 348 19.65 11.19 7.61
C PHE A 348 19.92 12.31 8.62
N SER A 349 19.01 12.48 9.58
CA SER A 349 19.09 13.53 10.61
C SER A 349 19.23 14.92 10.00
N VAL A 350 18.46 15.21 8.96
CA VAL A 350 18.47 16.52 8.30
C VAL A 350 17.05 17.05 8.12
N SER A 351 16.90 18.36 8.28
CA SER A 351 15.64 19.09 8.05
C SER A 351 15.84 20.18 7.01
N THR A 352 14.77 20.52 6.30
CA THR A 352 14.75 21.65 5.35
C THR A 352 14.27 22.92 6.07
N GLU A 353 15.05 23.99 6.01
CA GLU A 353 14.73 25.29 6.62
C GLU A 353 14.11 26.29 5.64
N GLU A 354 14.55 26.27 4.39
CA GLU A 354 14.14 27.26 3.39
C GLU A 354 14.25 26.68 1.98
N PHE A 355 13.33 27.05 1.12
CA PHE A 355 13.43 26.87 -0.33
C PHE A 355 13.98 28.16 -0.96
N LEU A 356 15.06 28.05 -1.72
CA LEU A 356 15.78 29.19 -2.28
C LEU A 356 15.43 29.38 -3.76
N GLY A 357 14.95 30.59 -4.08
CA GLY A 357 14.57 30.95 -5.45
C GLY A 357 15.71 31.54 -6.29
N ASP A 358 15.50 31.54 -7.60
CA ASP A 358 16.37 32.13 -8.61
C ASP A 358 16.13 33.68 -8.83
N GLY A 359 15.17 34.24 -8.12
CA GLY A 359 14.70 35.63 -8.32
C GLY A 359 13.64 35.77 -9.42
N GLN A 360 13.30 34.69 -10.15
CA GLN A 360 12.27 34.66 -11.18
C GLN A 360 11.07 33.79 -10.78
N GLY A 361 11.04 33.32 -9.52
CA GLY A 361 9.98 32.49 -8.96
C GLY A 361 10.17 31.00 -9.15
N ASN A 362 11.36 30.52 -9.58
CA ASN A 362 11.68 29.11 -9.67
C ASN A 362 12.60 28.69 -8.54
N LEU A 363 12.50 27.43 -8.11
CA LEU A 363 13.43 26.81 -7.18
C LEU A 363 14.83 26.69 -7.81
N ARG A 364 15.90 27.04 -7.03
CA ARG A 364 17.30 26.81 -7.43
C ARG A 364 18.08 25.96 -6.44
N ALA A 365 17.66 25.92 -5.17
CA ALA A 365 18.31 25.17 -4.12
C ALA A 365 17.38 25.02 -2.90
N ILE A 366 17.74 24.14 -1.99
CA ILE A 366 17.17 24.10 -0.64
C ILE A 366 18.27 24.37 0.39
N LYS A 367 17.88 25.02 1.50
CA LYS A 367 18.71 25.14 2.68
C LYS A 367 18.33 24.06 3.69
N ILE A 368 19.28 23.22 4.07
CA ILE A 368 19.12 22.15 5.05
C ILE A 368 19.95 22.44 6.29
N VAL A 369 19.58 21.78 7.39
CA VAL A 369 20.31 21.78 8.67
C VAL A 369 20.33 20.39 9.23
N GLU A 370 21.44 20.00 9.90
CA GLU A 370 21.48 18.76 10.65
C GLU A 370 20.58 18.88 11.88
N THR A 371 19.92 17.78 12.26
CA THR A 371 19.01 17.73 13.41
C THR A 371 19.43 16.68 14.42
N GLN A 372 19.15 16.97 15.69
CA GLN A 372 19.24 16.02 16.79
C GLN A 372 17.89 15.91 17.50
N PHE A 373 17.56 14.71 17.98
CA PHE A 373 16.34 14.53 18.76
C PHE A 373 16.64 14.82 20.22
N ALA A 374 16.12 15.95 20.71
CA ALA A 374 16.27 16.39 22.10
C ALA A 374 14.93 16.91 22.62
N ASN A 375 14.64 16.70 23.91
CA ASN A 375 13.42 17.19 24.58
C ASN A 375 12.10 16.81 23.87
N GLY A 376 12.06 15.65 23.21
CA GLY A 376 10.87 15.18 22.47
C GLY A 376 10.65 15.86 21.12
N LYS A 377 11.61 16.63 20.60
CA LYS A 377 11.55 17.34 19.32
C LYS A 377 12.87 17.22 18.56
N PHE A 378 12.79 17.42 17.24
CA PHE A 378 13.97 17.60 16.41
C PHE A 378 14.43 19.05 16.50
N GLU A 379 15.65 19.25 16.97
CA GLU A 379 16.27 20.57 17.11
C GLU A 379 17.40 20.72 16.10
N ALA A 380 17.50 21.88 15.46
CA ALA A 380 18.56 22.19 14.52
C ALA A 380 19.92 22.26 15.23
N VAL A 381 20.97 21.72 14.61
CA VAL A 381 22.35 21.85 15.06
C VAL A 381 22.93 23.15 14.49
N PRO A 382 23.20 24.16 15.32
CA PRO A 382 23.68 25.45 14.84
C PRO A 382 25.02 25.31 14.10
N GLY A 383 25.16 26.01 12.96
CA GLY A 383 26.37 26.02 12.16
C GLY A 383 26.52 24.82 11.21
N SER A 384 25.48 23.96 11.11
CA SER A 384 25.44 22.82 10.19
C SER A 384 24.71 23.10 8.88
N GLU A 385 24.27 24.35 8.68
CA GLU A 385 23.50 24.77 7.52
C GLU A 385 24.28 24.55 6.22
N LYS A 386 23.58 23.97 5.23
CA LYS A 386 24.12 23.68 3.90
C LYS A 386 23.08 24.00 2.82
N GLU A 387 23.53 24.46 1.65
CA GLU A 387 22.68 24.56 0.46
C GLU A 387 22.89 23.32 -0.41
N ILE A 388 21.76 22.75 -0.89
CA ILE A 388 21.74 21.70 -1.89
C ILE A 388 21.08 22.26 -3.15
N PRO A 389 21.83 22.44 -4.25
CA PRO A 389 21.27 22.88 -5.52
C PRO A 389 20.24 21.85 -6.03
N CYS A 390 19.07 22.30 -6.45
CA CYS A 390 18.03 21.45 -7.04
C CYS A 390 17.05 22.28 -7.88
N ASP A 391 16.49 21.62 -8.90
CA ASP A 391 15.43 22.16 -9.76
C ASP A 391 14.04 21.73 -9.26
N PHE A 392 13.96 20.57 -8.61
CA PHE A 392 12.72 19.99 -8.12
C PHE A 392 12.83 19.46 -6.68
N VAL A 393 11.74 19.65 -5.92
CA VAL A 393 11.54 19.03 -4.61
C VAL A 393 10.25 18.23 -4.64
N PHE A 394 10.32 16.97 -4.21
CA PHE A 394 9.14 16.13 -3.98
C PHE A 394 8.95 15.88 -2.49
N MET A 395 7.82 16.31 -1.94
CA MET A 395 7.48 16.12 -0.54
C MET A 395 6.76 14.80 -0.37
N ALA A 396 7.43 13.81 0.25
CA ALA A 396 6.97 12.46 0.54
C ALA A 396 6.88 12.24 2.06
N MET A 397 6.29 13.20 2.79
CA MET A 397 6.28 13.26 4.25
C MET A 397 5.06 12.57 4.89
N GLY A 398 4.26 11.84 4.10
CA GLY A 398 3.06 11.13 4.55
C GLY A 398 1.81 12.04 4.63
N PHE A 399 0.76 11.48 5.23
CA PHE A 399 -0.58 12.05 5.21
C PHE A 399 -1.13 12.22 6.63
N THR A 400 -2.18 13.05 6.78
CA THR A 400 -2.79 13.37 8.07
C THR A 400 -4.20 12.82 8.21
N GLY A 401 -4.79 12.26 7.15
CA GLY A 401 -6.15 11.72 7.14
C GLY A 401 -6.82 11.87 5.77
N PRO A 402 -8.12 11.61 5.66
CA PRO A 402 -8.89 11.90 4.47
C PRO A 402 -8.95 13.41 4.23
N GLU A 403 -9.09 13.81 2.97
CA GLU A 403 -9.37 15.20 2.63
C GLU A 403 -10.69 15.64 3.26
N LYS A 404 -10.71 16.86 3.81
CA LYS A 404 -11.94 17.50 4.31
C LYS A 404 -12.81 17.96 3.15
N SER A 405 -13.28 16.99 2.36
CA SER A 405 -14.05 17.21 1.16
C SER A 405 -15.52 17.54 1.47
N SER A 406 -16.22 18.04 0.44
CA SER A 406 -17.67 18.27 0.49
C SER A 406 -18.45 17.00 0.87
N LEU A 407 -17.99 15.81 0.49
CA LEU A 407 -18.62 14.54 0.84
C LEU A 407 -18.71 14.33 2.34
N ILE A 408 -17.62 14.55 3.10
CA ILE A 408 -17.60 14.39 4.56
C ILE A 408 -18.63 15.30 5.21
N ALA A 409 -18.67 16.56 4.78
CA ALA A 409 -19.66 17.54 5.28
C ALA A 409 -21.10 17.19 4.88
N GLN A 410 -21.33 16.73 3.65
CA GLN A 410 -22.66 16.35 3.16
C GLN A 410 -23.21 15.07 3.81
N LEU A 411 -22.34 14.17 4.23
CA LEU A 411 -22.71 12.96 4.95
C LEU A 411 -22.76 13.16 6.46
N GLU A 412 -22.36 14.32 6.98
CA GLU A 412 -22.38 14.71 8.39
C GLU A 412 -21.53 13.79 9.29
N VAL A 413 -20.57 13.06 8.73
CA VAL A 413 -19.70 12.15 9.49
C VAL A 413 -18.67 12.92 10.30
N GLU A 414 -18.47 12.54 11.55
CA GLU A 414 -17.49 13.16 12.43
C GLU A 414 -16.07 12.66 12.19
N LEU A 415 -15.10 13.54 12.45
CA LEU A 415 -13.68 13.19 12.47
C LEU A 415 -13.19 13.02 13.92
N ASP A 416 -12.21 12.14 14.12
CA ASP A 416 -11.51 12.00 15.40
C ASP A 416 -10.45 13.13 15.58
N GLU A 417 -9.79 13.14 16.73
CA GLU A 417 -8.75 14.14 17.07
C GLU A 417 -7.54 14.09 16.12
N ARG A 418 -7.35 12.97 15.40
CA ARG A 418 -6.27 12.78 14.41
C ARG A 418 -6.70 13.16 13.00
N GLY A 419 -7.99 13.52 12.81
CA GLY A 419 -8.55 13.87 11.51
C GLY A 419 -9.07 12.68 10.69
N ASN A 420 -9.13 11.47 11.25
CA ASN A 420 -9.74 10.31 10.59
C ASN A 420 -11.26 10.27 10.83
N ILE A 421 -11.99 9.60 9.94
CA ILE A 421 -13.43 9.43 10.12
C ILE A 421 -13.70 8.53 11.34
N LYS A 422 -14.46 9.05 12.31
CA LYS A 422 -14.88 8.30 13.50
C LYS A 422 -15.72 7.09 13.12
N ARG A 423 -15.56 6.00 13.88
CA ARG A 423 -16.30 4.77 13.70
C ARG A 423 -16.40 3.98 15.00
N ASP A 424 -17.42 3.18 15.09
CA ASP A 424 -17.64 2.24 16.18
C ASP A 424 -16.92 0.89 15.93
N LYS A 425 -17.17 -0.09 16.79
CA LYS A 425 -16.62 -1.45 16.70
C LYS A 425 -17.06 -2.22 15.44
N GLU A 426 -18.16 -1.82 14.83
CA GLU A 426 -18.74 -2.41 13.62
C GLU A 426 -18.38 -1.61 12.35
N PHE A 427 -17.33 -0.77 12.39
CA PHE A 427 -16.92 0.10 11.30
C PHE A 427 -17.97 1.13 10.84
N GLN A 428 -19.11 1.26 11.55
CA GLN A 428 -20.13 2.26 11.26
C GLN A 428 -19.67 3.62 11.78
N THR A 429 -19.91 4.67 11.01
CA THR A 429 -19.60 6.05 11.38
C THR A 429 -20.63 6.56 12.41
N THR A 430 -20.59 7.85 12.75
CA THR A 430 -21.64 8.50 13.55
C THR A 430 -23.00 8.52 12.86
N GLU A 431 -23.03 8.24 11.57
CA GLU A 431 -24.21 8.25 10.72
C GLU A 431 -24.66 6.83 10.36
N GLU A 432 -25.95 6.54 10.57
CA GLU A 432 -26.53 5.23 10.30
C GLU A 432 -26.41 4.84 8.82
N GLY A 433 -26.01 3.58 8.57
CA GLY A 433 -25.85 3.02 7.23
C GLY A 433 -24.60 3.51 6.49
N ILE A 434 -23.74 4.31 7.15
CA ILE A 434 -22.46 4.77 6.60
C ILE A 434 -21.31 4.14 7.37
N PHE A 435 -20.46 3.44 6.65
CA PHE A 435 -19.31 2.69 7.17
C PHE A 435 -18.00 3.28 6.64
N VAL A 436 -16.89 3.06 7.36
CA VAL A 436 -15.57 3.51 6.90
C VAL A 436 -14.53 2.40 7.07
N ALA A 437 -13.70 2.20 6.04
CA ALA A 437 -12.64 1.22 6.02
C ALA A 437 -11.32 1.79 5.48
N GLY A 438 -10.22 1.16 5.89
CA GLY A 438 -8.86 1.53 5.48
C GLY A 438 -8.38 2.83 6.11
N ASP A 439 -7.44 3.48 5.44
CA ASP A 439 -6.73 4.63 5.97
C ASP A 439 -7.65 5.83 6.29
N ALA A 440 -8.84 5.90 5.70
CA ALA A 440 -9.82 6.96 6.02
C ALA A 440 -10.31 6.92 7.47
N GLY A 441 -10.37 5.73 8.09
CA GLY A 441 -10.79 5.57 9.47
C GLY A 441 -9.66 5.17 10.42
N ARG A 442 -8.60 4.52 9.90
CA ARG A 442 -7.46 4.05 10.70
C ARG A 442 -6.32 5.07 10.77
N GLY A 443 -6.19 5.91 9.76
CA GLY A 443 -4.97 6.61 9.42
C GLY A 443 -4.07 5.77 8.52
N GLN A 444 -3.02 6.36 8.03
CA GLN A 444 -2.07 5.75 7.09
C GLN A 444 -1.54 4.40 7.60
N SER A 445 -1.67 3.34 6.78
CA SER A 445 -1.35 1.97 7.16
C SER A 445 -0.83 1.14 5.99
N LEU A 446 -0.54 -0.16 6.23
CA LEU A 446 -0.11 -1.08 5.18
C LEU A 446 -1.30 -1.55 4.33
N ILE A 447 -1.02 -1.92 3.07
CA ILE A 447 -2.02 -2.48 2.15
C ILE A 447 -2.79 -3.67 2.75
N VAL A 448 -2.11 -4.53 3.49
CA VAL A 448 -2.70 -5.71 4.13
C VAL A 448 -3.72 -5.33 5.22
N TRP A 449 -3.51 -4.20 5.92
CA TRP A 449 -4.47 -3.64 6.85
C TRP A 449 -5.69 -3.06 6.15
N ALA A 450 -5.47 -2.36 5.03
CA ALA A 450 -6.56 -1.81 4.23
C ALA A 450 -7.48 -2.92 3.70
N ILE A 451 -6.91 -4.02 3.17
CA ILE A 451 -7.68 -5.19 2.72
C ILE A 451 -8.44 -5.83 3.89
N ALA A 452 -7.79 -6.03 5.05
CA ALA A 452 -8.42 -6.63 6.22
C ALA A 452 -9.61 -5.78 6.73
N GLU A 453 -9.46 -4.46 6.78
CA GLU A 453 -10.55 -3.56 7.14
C GLU A 453 -11.69 -3.56 6.11
N GLY A 454 -11.37 -3.62 4.82
CA GLY A 454 -12.38 -3.75 3.78
C GLY A 454 -13.23 -5.01 3.96
N ARG A 455 -12.59 -6.15 4.29
CA ARG A 455 -13.28 -7.42 4.62
C ARG A 455 -14.17 -7.28 5.86
N SER A 456 -13.63 -6.71 6.95
CA SER A 456 -14.38 -6.56 8.21
C SER A 456 -15.54 -5.60 8.08
N ALA A 457 -15.35 -4.47 7.40
CA ALA A 457 -16.42 -3.51 7.12
C ALA A 457 -17.52 -4.14 6.24
N ALA A 458 -17.16 -4.96 5.23
CA ALA A 458 -18.13 -5.69 4.43
C ALA A 458 -18.99 -6.64 5.29
N ALA A 459 -18.40 -7.34 6.25
CA ALA A 459 -19.15 -8.20 7.18
C ALA A 459 -20.12 -7.39 8.03
N SER A 460 -19.74 -6.20 8.47
CA SER A 460 -20.62 -5.31 9.24
C SER A 460 -21.75 -4.75 8.39
N VAL A 461 -21.48 -4.35 7.15
CA VAL A 461 -22.50 -3.90 6.19
C VAL A 461 -23.50 -5.02 5.87
N ASP A 462 -23.01 -6.24 5.59
CA ASP A 462 -23.88 -7.39 5.31
C ASP A 462 -24.79 -7.70 6.51
N ARG A 463 -24.25 -7.68 7.73
CA ARG A 463 -25.03 -7.84 8.97
C ARG A 463 -26.06 -6.72 9.14
N TYR A 464 -25.71 -5.48 8.87
CA TYR A 464 -26.63 -4.34 8.93
C TYR A 464 -27.80 -4.50 7.95
N LEU A 465 -27.54 -4.93 6.72
CA LEU A 465 -28.52 -5.04 5.66
C LEU A 465 -29.42 -6.28 5.77
N THR A 466 -28.92 -7.39 6.33
CA THR A 466 -29.60 -8.70 6.32
C THR A 466 -29.88 -9.26 7.71
N GLY A 467 -29.41 -8.60 8.78
CA GLY A 467 -29.51 -9.04 10.17
C GLY A 467 -28.49 -10.11 10.59
N ARG A 468 -27.75 -10.71 9.66
CA ARG A 468 -26.71 -11.72 9.90
C ARG A 468 -25.63 -11.64 8.82
N THR A 469 -24.48 -12.26 9.07
CA THR A 469 -23.43 -12.37 8.06
C THR A 469 -22.68 -13.70 8.17
N GLN A 470 -22.20 -14.19 7.05
CA GLN A 470 -21.21 -15.28 6.95
C GLN A 470 -19.85 -14.76 6.46
N LEU A 471 -19.76 -13.47 6.16
CA LEU A 471 -18.51 -12.86 5.72
C LEU A 471 -17.48 -12.84 6.85
N PRO A 472 -16.20 -13.06 6.55
CA PRO A 472 -15.15 -13.00 7.54
C PRO A 472 -14.92 -11.56 8.03
N SER A 473 -14.66 -11.41 9.32
CA SER A 473 -14.25 -10.16 9.95
C SER A 473 -12.88 -10.37 10.63
N PRO A 474 -11.78 -10.28 9.87
CA PRO A 474 -10.45 -10.65 10.37
C PRO A 474 -9.93 -9.75 11.49
N ILE A 475 -10.34 -8.49 11.55
CA ILE A 475 -9.88 -7.50 12.53
C ILE A 475 -11.02 -6.61 13.02
N ALA A 476 -10.83 -6.07 14.22
CA ALA A 476 -11.62 -4.95 14.76
C ALA A 476 -10.94 -3.59 14.46
N PRO A 477 -11.67 -2.47 14.49
CA PRO A 477 -11.10 -1.13 14.29
C PRO A 477 -9.99 -0.76 15.28
N THR A 478 -10.00 -1.38 16.46
CA THR A 478 -9.03 -1.16 17.55
C THR A 478 -7.75 -1.97 17.41
N ASP A 479 -7.73 -2.98 16.54
CA ASP A 479 -6.56 -3.83 16.38
C ASP A 479 -5.36 -3.03 15.85
N ARG A 480 -4.18 -3.39 16.32
CA ARG A 480 -2.92 -2.73 16.01
C ARG A 480 -1.90 -3.72 15.44
N PRO A 481 -0.99 -3.27 14.56
CA PRO A 481 0.15 -4.08 14.16
C PRO A 481 0.99 -4.54 15.36
N LEU A 482 1.71 -5.65 15.20
CA LEU A 482 2.76 -6.06 16.14
C LEU A 482 3.97 -5.11 15.99
N MET A 483 3.85 -3.94 16.59
CA MET A 483 4.88 -2.90 16.64
C MET A 483 5.07 -2.47 18.10
N VAL A 484 6.26 -1.99 18.41
CA VAL A 484 6.54 -1.37 19.72
C VAL A 484 6.36 0.13 19.63
#